data_e1269522763491f634732ada3ae8ad74
#
_entry.id   e1269522763491f634732ada3ae8ad74
#
_cell.length_a   1.000
_cell.length_b   1.000
_cell.length_c   1.000
_cell.angle_alpha   90.00
_cell.angle_beta   90.00
_cell.angle_gamma   90.00
#
_symmetry.space_group_name_H-M   'P 1'
#
loop_
_entity.id
_entity.type
_entity.pdbx_description
1 polymer ?
#
loop_
_entity_poly.entity_id
_entity_poly.type
_entity_poly.pdbx_seq_one_letter_code
_entity_poly.pdbx_strand_id
1 'polypeptide(L)'
;IMNLQRVVAITEPGKEGNKNKDLIELKLESGATLKSKTVILATGARWRELNVPGEKEYRGKGVAYCPHCDGPLFKGKPVAVVGGGNSGVEAAIDLANFVGHVTLLQFDTELKADAVLQKKLRTLNNVTIVTSAQTTEITGDGHKMHGLTYTDRVTGESKHLALDGVFVQIGLVPNTDWLKGAVKLSKFNEVEINQHNATSLPGVF
;
A
#
# COMPACT_ATOMS: atom_id res chain seq x y z
N ILE A 1 -3.60 27.08 -9.09
CA ILE A 1 -3.80 25.79 -8.38
C ILE A 1 -5.28 25.68 -8.04
N MET A 2 -5.88 24.54 -8.38
CA MET A 2 -7.28 24.23 -8.03
C MET A 2 -7.24 23.14 -6.95
N ASN A 3 -7.51 23.53 -5.71
CA ASN A 3 -7.53 22.62 -4.58
C ASN A 3 -8.87 21.87 -4.49
N LEU A 4 -8.86 20.70 -3.90
CA LEU A 4 -10.04 19.87 -3.62
C LEU A 4 -10.89 19.54 -4.87
N GLN A 5 -10.24 19.47 -6.04
CA GLN A 5 -10.89 19.06 -7.28
C GLN A 5 -10.43 17.66 -7.67
N ARG A 6 -11.37 16.75 -7.80
CA ARG A 6 -11.10 15.36 -8.20
C ARG A 6 -11.40 15.19 -9.68
N VAL A 7 -10.43 14.68 -10.42
CA VAL A 7 -10.60 14.26 -11.82
C VAL A 7 -11.18 12.83 -11.81
N VAL A 8 -12.24 12.61 -12.58
CA VAL A 8 -12.94 11.31 -12.65
C VAL A 8 -12.87 10.66 -14.03
N ALA A 9 -12.49 11.42 -15.06
CA ALA A 9 -12.30 10.88 -16.41
C ALA A 9 -11.36 11.76 -17.23
N ILE A 10 -10.71 11.15 -18.22
CA ILE A 10 -9.90 11.79 -19.26
C ILE A 10 -10.40 11.30 -20.63
N THR A 11 -10.54 12.20 -21.58
CA THR A 11 -11.02 11.87 -22.91
C THR A 11 -10.10 12.48 -23.97
N GLU A 12 -9.72 11.68 -24.95
CA GLU A 12 -8.92 12.10 -26.11
C GLU A 12 -9.63 13.19 -26.92
N PRO A 13 -8.84 14.03 -27.66
CA PRO A 13 -9.38 14.93 -28.66
C PRO A 13 -10.22 14.19 -29.71
N GLY A 14 -11.41 14.73 -30.01
CA GLY A 14 -12.29 14.22 -31.06
C GLY A 14 -13.00 12.91 -30.79
N LYS A 15 -12.82 12.28 -29.62
CA LYS A 15 -13.59 11.08 -29.21
C LYS A 15 -14.96 11.44 -28.65
N GLU A 16 -15.84 10.42 -28.61
CA GLU A 16 -17.15 10.55 -27.99
C GLU A 16 -17.02 11.10 -26.57
N GLY A 17 -17.78 12.14 -26.25
CA GLY A 17 -17.67 12.90 -24.98
C GLY A 17 -16.72 14.11 -25.02
N ASN A 18 -15.81 14.19 -26.02
CA ASN A 18 -14.95 15.35 -26.23
C ASN A 18 -15.02 15.82 -27.69
N LYS A 19 -15.83 16.83 -27.94
CA LYS A 19 -16.02 17.41 -29.28
C LYS A 19 -14.83 18.28 -29.75
N ASN A 20 -13.91 18.63 -28.85
CA ASN A 20 -12.71 19.39 -29.21
C ASN A 20 -11.70 18.45 -29.92
N LYS A 21 -11.20 18.89 -31.07
CA LYS A 21 -10.29 18.08 -31.90
C LYS A 21 -8.82 18.23 -31.49
N ASP A 22 -8.49 19.23 -30.68
CA ASP A 22 -7.11 19.63 -30.39
C ASP A 22 -6.74 19.54 -28.91
N LEU A 23 -7.73 19.38 -28.02
CA LEU A 23 -7.51 19.43 -26.57
C LEU A 23 -8.03 18.14 -25.89
N ILE A 24 -7.22 17.64 -24.99
CA ILE A 24 -7.60 16.59 -24.02
C ILE A 24 -8.60 17.21 -23.04
N GLU A 25 -9.67 16.50 -22.72
CA GLU A 25 -10.68 16.91 -21.74
C GLU A 25 -10.57 16.11 -20.47
N LEU A 26 -10.52 16.81 -19.33
CA LEU A 26 -10.57 16.22 -17.98
C LEU A 26 -11.91 16.55 -17.34
N LYS A 27 -12.67 15.53 -16.97
CA LYS A 27 -13.93 15.68 -16.25
C LYS A 27 -13.69 15.68 -14.75
N LEU A 28 -14.22 16.68 -14.07
CA LEU A 28 -14.17 16.77 -12.61
C LEU A 28 -15.41 16.13 -11.98
N GLU A 29 -15.29 15.70 -10.74
CA GLU A 29 -16.38 15.14 -9.94
C GLU A 29 -17.53 16.16 -9.76
N SER A 30 -17.21 17.46 -9.73
CA SER A 30 -18.20 18.55 -9.70
C SER A 30 -19.03 18.69 -10.99
N GLY A 31 -18.71 17.92 -12.05
CA GLY A 31 -19.33 18.06 -13.37
C GLY A 31 -18.67 19.07 -14.30
N ALA A 32 -17.75 19.90 -13.79
CA ALA A 32 -16.96 20.81 -14.61
C ALA A 32 -15.94 20.06 -15.46
N THR A 33 -15.48 20.71 -16.54
CA THR A 33 -14.45 20.15 -17.43
C THR A 33 -13.27 21.12 -17.57
N LEU A 34 -12.07 20.53 -17.64
CA LEU A 34 -10.84 21.24 -17.97
C LEU A 34 -10.35 20.76 -19.32
N LYS A 35 -9.73 21.64 -20.09
CA LYS A 35 -9.16 21.34 -21.41
C LYS A 35 -7.69 21.71 -21.44
N SER A 36 -6.86 20.81 -21.96
CA SER A 36 -5.41 21.01 -22.04
C SER A 36 -4.83 20.33 -23.29
N LYS A 37 -3.71 20.86 -23.80
CA LYS A 37 -2.92 20.21 -24.85
C LYS A 37 -2.12 19.02 -24.31
N THR A 38 -1.70 19.11 -23.04
CA THR A 38 -0.91 18.08 -22.37
C THR A 38 -1.39 17.86 -20.95
N VAL A 39 -1.20 16.65 -20.42
CA VAL A 39 -1.54 16.25 -19.05
C VAL A 39 -0.37 15.47 -18.46
N ILE A 40 0.00 15.80 -17.24
CA ILE A 40 0.94 15.02 -16.43
C ILE A 40 0.14 14.27 -15.36
N LEU A 41 0.26 12.95 -15.35
CA LEU A 41 -0.38 12.07 -14.37
C LEU A 41 0.54 11.89 -13.15
N ALA A 42 0.21 12.54 -12.06
CA ALA A 42 0.94 12.43 -10.80
C ALA A 42 -0.01 11.98 -9.67
N THR A 43 -0.77 10.92 -9.93
CA THR A 43 -1.88 10.46 -9.07
C THR A 43 -1.44 9.66 -7.86
N GLY A 44 -0.18 9.21 -7.83
CA GLY A 44 0.38 8.43 -6.74
C GLY A 44 -0.29 7.07 -6.52
N ALA A 45 -0.12 6.54 -5.32
CA ALA A 45 -0.68 5.27 -4.90
C ALA A 45 -1.12 5.35 -3.44
N ARG A 46 -1.98 4.42 -3.03
CA ARG A 46 -2.40 4.25 -1.63
C ARG A 46 -1.88 2.92 -1.10
N TRP A 47 -1.72 2.84 0.20
CA TRP A 47 -1.38 1.59 0.88
C TRP A 47 -2.46 0.54 0.62
N ARG A 48 -2.03 -0.67 0.35
CA ARG A 48 -2.93 -1.83 0.32
C ARG A 48 -3.32 -2.18 1.75
N GLU A 49 -4.63 -2.31 1.97
CA GLU A 49 -5.19 -2.69 3.26
C GLU A 49 -5.30 -4.22 3.37
N LEU A 50 -5.25 -4.75 4.59
CA LEU A 50 -5.53 -6.16 4.89
C LEU A 50 -7.00 -6.48 4.69
N ASN A 51 -7.88 -5.49 4.90
CA ASN A 51 -9.35 -5.60 4.88
C ASN A 51 -9.87 -6.60 5.91
N VAL A 52 -9.28 -6.60 7.10
CA VAL A 52 -9.70 -7.42 8.24
C VAL A 52 -10.41 -6.58 9.30
N PRO A 53 -11.26 -7.19 10.16
CA PRO A 53 -11.83 -6.54 11.33
C PRO A 53 -10.75 -5.85 12.17
N GLY A 54 -11.05 -4.67 12.71
CA GLY A 54 -10.14 -3.87 13.53
C GLY A 54 -9.13 -3.02 12.76
N GLU A 55 -8.78 -3.33 11.51
CA GLU A 55 -7.76 -2.57 10.76
C GLU A 55 -8.13 -1.08 10.65
N LYS A 56 -9.35 -0.77 10.25
CA LYS A 56 -9.82 0.62 10.09
C LYS A 56 -10.05 1.31 11.43
N GLU A 57 -10.56 0.58 12.41
CA GLU A 57 -10.85 1.09 13.76
C GLU A 57 -9.57 1.55 14.47
N TYR A 58 -8.49 0.76 14.34
CA TYR A 58 -7.22 1.03 15.02
C TYR A 58 -6.18 1.73 14.15
N ARG A 59 -6.56 2.23 12.97
CA ARG A 59 -5.67 3.07 12.13
C ARG A 59 -5.28 4.33 12.89
N GLY A 60 -3.97 4.57 13.06
CA GLY A 60 -3.43 5.66 13.89
C GLY A 60 -3.54 5.42 15.39
N LYS A 61 -4.07 4.24 15.80
CA LYS A 61 -4.20 3.81 17.19
C LYS A 61 -3.47 2.48 17.43
N GLY A 62 -2.37 2.26 16.69
CA GLY A 62 -1.55 1.05 16.70
C GLY A 62 -1.41 0.40 15.33
N VAL A 63 -2.36 0.56 14.41
CA VAL A 63 -2.22 0.17 13.01
C VAL A 63 -1.58 1.30 12.21
N ALA A 64 -0.45 1.02 11.56
CA ALA A 64 0.36 1.96 10.80
C ALA A 64 0.76 1.39 9.44
N TYR A 65 1.12 2.28 8.50
CA TYR A 65 1.57 1.93 7.16
C TYR A 65 2.95 2.51 6.84
N CYS A 66 3.45 3.45 7.64
CA CYS A 66 4.75 4.09 7.45
C CYS A 66 5.69 3.75 8.62
N PRO A 67 6.62 2.79 8.49
CA PRO A 67 7.54 2.42 9.55
C PRO A 67 8.39 3.59 10.05
N HIS A 68 8.86 4.43 9.14
CA HIS A 68 9.68 5.59 9.50
C HIS A 68 8.88 6.71 10.18
N CYS A 69 7.59 6.89 9.81
CA CYS A 69 6.74 7.93 10.38
C CYS A 69 6.28 7.56 11.80
N ASP A 70 5.77 6.35 11.96
CA ASP A 70 5.07 5.91 13.16
C ASP A 70 5.94 5.05 14.08
N GLY A 71 6.99 4.42 13.54
CA GLY A 71 7.87 3.50 14.27
C GLY A 71 8.40 4.05 15.60
N PRO A 72 8.88 5.31 15.68
CA PRO A 72 9.37 5.88 16.94
C PRO A 72 8.38 5.83 18.11
N LEU A 73 7.06 5.80 17.83
CA LEU A 73 6.00 5.69 18.85
C LEU A 73 5.98 4.32 19.56
N PHE A 74 6.64 3.32 18.98
CA PHE A 74 6.69 1.94 19.45
C PHE A 74 8.03 1.56 20.06
N LYS A 75 8.87 2.54 20.44
CA LYS A 75 10.16 2.28 21.09
C LYS A 75 10.02 1.35 22.28
N GLY A 76 10.78 0.25 22.28
CA GLY A 76 10.79 -0.77 23.32
C GLY A 76 9.57 -1.68 23.37
N LYS A 77 8.58 -1.52 22.48
CA LYS A 77 7.33 -2.29 22.45
C LYS A 77 7.39 -3.45 21.46
N PRO A 78 6.58 -4.51 21.64
CA PRO A 78 6.41 -5.55 20.65
C PRO A 78 5.51 -5.07 19.49
N VAL A 79 5.94 -5.30 18.26
CA VAL A 79 5.18 -4.94 17.05
C VAL A 79 5.15 -6.10 16.06
N ALA A 80 4.17 -6.09 15.15
CA ALA A 80 4.18 -6.94 13.97
C ALA A 80 4.41 -6.12 12.70
N VAL A 81 5.02 -6.76 11.70
CA VAL A 81 5.05 -6.31 10.31
C VAL A 81 4.32 -7.37 9.49
N VAL A 82 3.31 -6.98 8.72
CA VAL A 82 2.58 -7.87 7.83
C VAL A 82 3.02 -7.64 6.40
N GLY A 83 3.63 -8.67 5.80
CA GLY A 83 4.18 -8.66 4.44
C GLY A 83 5.66 -9.01 4.39
N GLY A 84 6.01 -10.02 3.60
CA GLY A 84 7.38 -10.57 3.49
C GLY A 84 8.09 -10.25 2.17
N GLY A 85 7.66 -9.18 1.46
CA GLY A 85 8.39 -8.60 0.35
C GLY A 85 9.48 -7.64 0.83
N ASN A 86 10.19 -6.96 -0.10
CA ASN A 86 11.28 -6.03 0.23
C ASN A 86 10.83 -5.00 1.27
N SER A 87 9.72 -4.28 1.03
CA SER A 87 9.23 -3.26 1.95
C SER A 87 8.95 -3.78 3.37
N GLY A 88 8.37 -4.98 3.50
CA GLY A 88 8.09 -5.58 4.81
C GLY A 88 9.36 -6.02 5.54
N VAL A 89 10.32 -6.60 4.82
CA VAL A 89 11.61 -7.02 5.40
C VAL A 89 12.46 -5.81 5.79
N GLU A 90 12.51 -4.76 4.96
CA GLU A 90 13.16 -3.49 5.28
C GLU A 90 12.53 -2.85 6.52
N ALA A 91 11.20 -2.77 6.56
CA ALA A 91 10.46 -2.27 7.71
C ALA A 91 10.80 -3.05 9.00
N ALA A 92 10.86 -4.38 8.93
CA ALA A 92 11.22 -5.20 10.08
C ALA A 92 12.66 -4.97 10.55
N ILE A 93 13.61 -4.80 9.63
CA ILE A 93 15.01 -4.49 9.94
C ILE A 93 15.11 -3.12 10.63
N ASP A 94 14.43 -2.11 10.08
CA ASP A 94 14.49 -0.74 10.61
C ASP A 94 13.84 -0.65 12.00
N LEU A 95 12.66 -1.23 12.15
CA LEU A 95 11.96 -1.26 13.43
C LEU A 95 12.75 -2.01 14.51
N ALA A 96 13.42 -3.09 14.17
CA ALA A 96 14.22 -3.89 15.12
C ALA A 96 15.33 -3.09 15.80
N ASN A 97 15.76 -1.95 15.25
CA ASN A 97 16.78 -1.12 15.86
C ASN A 97 16.32 -0.39 17.14
N PHE A 98 15.01 -0.28 17.36
CA PHE A 98 14.49 0.52 18.49
C PHE A 98 13.23 -0.04 19.18
N VAL A 99 12.49 -0.96 18.54
CA VAL A 99 11.37 -1.65 19.20
C VAL A 99 11.86 -2.83 20.06
N GLY A 100 11.03 -3.31 20.97
CA GLY A 100 11.40 -4.45 21.83
C GLY A 100 11.49 -5.77 21.03
N HIS A 101 10.51 -6.03 20.18
CA HIS A 101 10.48 -7.23 19.33
C HIS A 101 9.66 -6.98 18.07
N VAL A 102 10.07 -7.59 16.95
CA VAL A 102 9.34 -7.56 15.67
C VAL A 102 8.89 -8.98 15.32
N THR A 103 7.60 -9.18 15.07
CA THR A 103 7.09 -10.39 14.44
C THR A 103 6.74 -10.11 12.99
N LEU A 104 7.51 -10.63 12.05
CA LEU A 104 7.23 -10.52 10.61
C LEU A 104 6.31 -11.65 10.17
N LEU A 105 5.09 -11.31 9.75
CA LEU A 105 4.07 -12.24 9.26
C LEU A 105 4.06 -12.25 7.73
N GLN A 106 4.28 -13.41 7.12
CA GLN A 106 4.20 -13.61 5.68
C GLN A 106 3.10 -14.60 5.32
N PHE A 107 2.24 -14.22 4.37
CA PHE A 107 1.13 -15.05 3.90
C PHE A 107 1.59 -16.32 3.17
N ASP A 108 2.63 -16.21 2.34
CA ASP A 108 3.20 -17.35 1.62
C ASP A 108 4.15 -18.17 2.50
N THR A 109 4.57 -19.33 2.00
CA THR A 109 5.49 -20.25 2.68
C THR A 109 6.92 -19.71 2.81
N GLU A 110 7.26 -18.68 1.98
CA GLU A 110 8.60 -18.08 1.91
C GLU A 110 8.53 -16.57 1.84
N LEU A 111 9.59 -15.90 2.30
CA LEU A 111 9.77 -14.48 2.08
C LEU A 111 10.09 -14.22 0.60
N LYS A 112 9.52 -13.14 0.06
CA LYS A 112 9.73 -12.71 -1.34
C LYS A 112 10.72 -11.55 -1.47
N ALA A 113 11.33 -11.15 -0.37
CA ALA A 113 12.36 -10.11 -0.36
C ALA A 113 13.68 -10.62 -0.97
N ASP A 114 14.52 -9.70 -1.39
CA ASP A 114 15.85 -9.99 -1.90
C ASP A 114 16.70 -10.74 -0.88
N ALA A 115 17.56 -11.65 -1.35
CA ALA A 115 18.36 -12.52 -0.50
C ALA A 115 19.25 -11.76 0.49
N VAL A 116 19.75 -10.59 0.10
CA VAL A 116 20.59 -9.74 0.97
C VAL A 116 19.78 -9.20 2.16
N LEU A 117 18.56 -8.79 1.95
CA LEU A 117 17.64 -8.33 3.00
C LEU A 117 17.25 -9.46 3.93
N GLN A 118 16.90 -10.63 3.37
CA GLN A 118 16.59 -11.81 4.18
C GLN A 118 17.77 -12.26 5.04
N LYS A 119 19.00 -12.22 4.49
CA LYS A 119 20.21 -12.54 5.24
C LYS A 119 20.41 -11.57 6.40
N LYS A 120 20.25 -10.26 6.17
CA LYS A 120 20.34 -9.25 7.22
C LYS A 120 19.28 -9.45 8.30
N LEU A 121 18.00 -9.65 7.91
CA LEU A 121 16.90 -9.87 8.84
C LEU A 121 17.20 -11.03 9.80
N ARG A 122 17.68 -12.15 9.28
CA ARG A 122 18.00 -13.37 10.07
C ARG A 122 19.15 -13.22 11.06
N THR A 123 19.94 -12.14 10.98
CA THR A 123 20.99 -11.83 11.97
C THR A 123 20.46 -11.09 13.21
N LEU A 124 19.20 -10.65 13.19
CA LEU A 124 18.62 -9.85 14.26
C LEU A 124 17.99 -10.77 15.32
N ASN A 125 18.41 -10.59 16.58
CA ASN A 125 17.98 -11.45 17.68
C ASN A 125 16.57 -11.15 18.20
N ASN A 126 16.03 -9.94 17.89
CA ASN A 126 14.72 -9.49 18.31
C ASN A 126 13.69 -9.52 17.16
N VAL A 127 13.90 -10.39 16.17
CA VAL A 127 12.96 -10.61 15.06
C VAL A 127 12.53 -12.07 15.01
N THR A 128 11.24 -12.31 14.94
CA THR A 128 10.63 -13.60 14.66
C THR A 128 9.98 -13.57 13.29
N ILE A 129 10.25 -14.57 12.45
CA ILE A 129 9.65 -14.71 11.12
C ILE A 129 8.61 -15.82 11.18
N VAL A 130 7.37 -15.51 10.80
CA VAL A 130 6.25 -16.47 10.71
C VAL A 130 5.75 -16.46 9.27
N THR A 131 5.98 -17.56 8.56
CA THR A 131 5.47 -17.78 7.20
C THR A 131 4.15 -18.54 7.24
N SER A 132 3.46 -18.64 6.10
CA SER A 132 2.13 -19.26 5.99
C SER A 132 1.10 -18.65 6.96
N ALA A 133 1.25 -17.38 7.31
CA ALA A 133 0.43 -16.68 8.29
C ALA A 133 -0.56 -15.73 7.61
N GLN A 134 -1.84 -16.05 7.71
CA GLN A 134 -2.92 -15.18 7.23
C GLN A 134 -3.46 -14.34 8.38
N THR A 135 -3.17 -13.06 8.40
CA THR A 135 -3.79 -12.13 9.36
C THR A 135 -5.30 -12.11 9.14
N THR A 136 -6.06 -12.29 10.21
CA THR A 136 -7.53 -12.41 10.16
C THR A 136 -8.24 -11.32 10.96
N GLU A 137 -7.60 -10.74 11.98
CA GLU A 137 -8.21 -9.74 12.83
C GLU A 137 -7.13 -8.89 13.53
N ILE A 138 -7.44 -7.64 13.81
CA ILE A 138 -6.70 -6.78 14.72
C ILE A 138 -7.60 -6.49 15.92
N THR A 139 -7.12 -6.83 17.11
CA THR A 139 -7.87 -6.73 18.35
C THR A 139 -7.48 -5.50 19.16
N GLY A 140 -8.40 -4.97 19.94
CA GLY A 140 -8.15 -3.79 20.79
C GLY A 140 -9.30 -3.51 21.76
N ASP A 141 -9.21 -2.38 22.46
CA ASP A 141 -10.16 -1.95 23.50
C ASP A 141 -11.06 -0.77 23.05
N GLY A 142 -11.05 -0.45 21.75
CA GLY A 142 -11.73 0.71 21.17
C GLY A 142 -10.89 2.00 21.21
N HIS A 143 -9.90 2.10 22.10
CA HIS A 143 -8.97 3.23 22.19
C HIS A 143 -7.67 2.98 21.46
N LYS A 144 -7.11 1.78 21.61
CA LYS A 144 -5.90 1.32 20.93
C LYS A 144 -5.96 -0.17 20.62
N MET A 145 -5.17 -0.61 19.65
CA MET A 145 -4.95 -2.03 19.44
C MET A 145 -4.08 -2.61 20.56
N HIS A 146 -4.26 -3.89 20.84
CA HIS A 146 -3.41 -4.65 21.76
C HIS A 146 -3.06 -6.04 21.26
N GLY A 147 -3.44 -6.39 20.03
CA GLY A 147 -3.09 -7.68 19.44
C GLY A 147 -3.53 -7.85 18.00
N LEU A 148 -3.13 -8.98 17.45
CA LEU A 148 -3.44 -9.44 16.11
C LEU A 148 -3.68 -10.94 16.14
N THR A 149 -4.71 -11.41 15.43
CA THR A 149 -4.99 -12.82 15.20
C THR A 149 -4.60 -13.19 13.77
N TYR A 150 -3.97 -14.32 13.61
CA TYR A 150 -3.68 -14.91 12.30
C TYR A 150 -3.99 -16.42 12.30
N THR A 151 -4.31 -16.95 11.12
CA THR A 151 -4.43 -18.39 10.88
C THR A 151 -3.13 -18.91 10.30
N ASP A 152 -2.57 -19.93 10.91
CA ASP A 152 -1.50 -20.73 10.34
C ASP A 152 -2.10 -21.55 9.18
N ARG A 153 -1.71 -21.22 7.95
CA ARG A 153 -2.29 -21.80 6.72
C ARG A 153 -1.87 -23.26 6.47
N VAL A 154 -0.88 -23.75 7.21
CA VAL A 154 -0.44 -25.16 7.14
C VAL A 154 -1.29 -26.02 8.06
N THR A 155 -1.51 -25.58 9.30
CA THR A 155 -2.23 -26.35 10.32
C THR A 155 -3.71 -26.02 10.40
N GLY A 156 -4.11 -24.82 9.93
CA GLY A 156 -5.46 -24.28 10.09
C GLY A 156 -5.72 -23.67 11.48
N GLU A 157 -4.72 -23.67 12.36
CA GLU A 157 -4.85 -23.14 13.72
C GLU A 157 -4.92 -21.62 13.73
N SER A 158 -5.81 -21.09 14.55
CA SER A 158 -5.86 -19.65 14.85
C SER A 158 -4.90 -19.35 16.01
N LYS A 159 -4.04 -18.34 15.81
CA LYS A 159 -3.03 -17.91 16.79
C LYS A 159 -3.17 -16.42 17.06
N HIS A 160 -3.02 -16.02 18.31
CA HIS A 160 -3.08 -14.62 18.73
C HIS A 160 -1.70 -14.12 19.19
N LEU A 161 -1.35 -12.90 18.79
CA LEU A 161 -0.14 -12.19 19.22
C LEU A 161 -0.56 -10.96 20.02
N ALA A 162 -0.08 -10.82 21.24
CA ALA A 162 -0.20 -9.60 22.03
C ALA A 162 0.85 -8.58 21.54
N LEU A 163 0.41 -7.43 21.04
CA LEU A 163 1.24 -6.44 20.34
C LEU A 163 0.75 -5.02 20.64
N ASP A 164 1.65 -4.06 20.63
CA ASP A 164 1.31 -2.63 20.73
C ASP A 164 1.14 -1.96 19.36
N GLY A 165 1.64 -2.58 18.28
CA GLY A 165 1.53 -2.01 16.93
C GLY A 165 1.62 -3.05 15.81
N VAL A 166 0.99 -2.72 14.67
CA VAL A 166 1.04 -3.48 13.43
C VAL A 166 1.37 -2.56 12.27
N PHE A 167 2.41 -2.89 11.51
CA PHE A 167 2.83 -2.20 10.30
C PHE A 167 2.43 -3.02 9.07
N VAL A 168 1.48 -2.50 8.27
CA VAL A 168 0.97 -3.19 7.09
C VAL A 168 1.84 -2.85 5.88
N GLN A 169 2.58 -3.85 5.35
CA GLN A 169 3.56 -3.72 4.28
C GLN A 169 3.30 -4.72 3.13
N ILE A 170 2.05 -4.76 2.65
CA ILE A 170 1.60 -5.69 1.60
C ILE A 170 1.48 -5.03 0.22
N GLY A 171 2.21 -3.94 0.01
CA GLY A 171 2.33 -3.23 -1.25
C GLY A 171 1.39 -2.03 -1.38
N LEU A 172 1.39 -1.46 -2.58
CA LEU A 172 0.64 -0.27 -2.93
C LEU A 172 -0.44 -0.59 -3.97
N VAL A 173 -1.45 0.26 -4.04
CA VAL A 173 -2.48 0.24 -5.09
C VAL A 173 -2.43 1.58 -5.82
N PRO A 174 -2.07 1.59 -7.11
CA PRO A 174 -2.05 2.81 -7.91
C PRO A 174 -3.43 3.51 -7.94
N ASN A 175 -3.43 4.84 -7.91
CA ASN A 175 -4.66 5.63 -7.99
C ASN A 175 -5.05 5.88 -9.45
N THR A 176 -5.27 4.81 -10.20
CA THR A 176 -5.45 4.80 -11.66
C THR A 176 -6.81 4.25 -12.10
N ASP A 177 -7.71 3.95 -11.17
CA ASP A 177 -9.03 3.36 -11.49
C ASP A 177 -9.82 4.20 -12.50
N TRP A 178 -9.71 5.53 -12.42
CA TRP A 178 -10.37 6.50 -13.29
C TRP A 178 -9.75 6.59 -14.69
N LEU A 179 -8.56 5.99 -14.89
CA LEU A 179 -7.84 5.94 -16.17
C LEU A 179 -8.15 4.70 -16.99
N LYS A 180 -8.92 3.74 -16.45
CA LYS A 180 -9.29 2.50 -17.16
C LYS A 180 -10.02 2.81 -18.46
N GLY A 181 -9.50 2.24 -19.56
CA GLY A 181 -10.05 2.47 -20.90
C GLY A 181 -9.55 3.75 -21.60
N ALA A 182 -8.90 4.67 -20.88
CA ALA A 182 -8.31 5.89 -21.45
C ALA A 182 -6.82 5.72 -21.76
N VAL A 183 -6.07 5.10 -20.84
CA VAL A 183 -4.64 4.78 -21.04
C VAL A 183 -4.41 3.29 -20.79
N LYS A 184 -3.31 2.77 -21.33
CA LYS A 184 -2.93 1.38 -21.13
C LYS A 184 -2.37 1.20 -19.73
N LEU A 185 -2.90 0.21 -19.00
CA LEU A 185 -2.49 -0.15 -17.65
C LEU A 185 -1.89 -1.56 -17.63
N SER A 186 -0.90 -1.78 -16.78
CA SER A 186 -0.34 -3.10 -16.49
C SER A 186 -1.35 -3.99 -15.75
N LYS A 187 -1.01 -5.28 -15.60
CA LYS A 187 -1.79 -6.21 -14.77
C LYS A 187 -1.90 -5.78 -13.29
N PHE A 188 -1.06 -4.85 -12.86
CA PHE A 188 -1.07 -4.27 -11.51
C PHE A 188 -1.76 -2.89 -11.46
N ASN A 189 -2.43 -2.48 -12.55
CA ASN A 189 -3.05 -1.16 -12.72
C ASN A 189 -2.06 0.01 -12.72
N GLU A 190 -0.79 -0.21 -13.01
CA GLU A 190 0.19 0.85 -13.20
C GLU A 190 0.07 1.41 -14.63
N VAL A 191 0.26 2.71 -14.80
CA VAL A 191 0.26 3.34 -16.14
C VAL A 191 1.49 2.85 -16.90
N GLU A 192 1.29 2.23 -18.07
CA GLU A 192 2.39 1.84 -18.95
C GLU A 192 2.92 3.08 -19.70
N ILE A 193 4.22 3.30 -19.60
CA ILE A 193 4.94 4.40 -20.25
C ILE A 193 6.07 3.87 -21.12
N ASN A 194 6.46 4.66 -22.12
CA ASN A 194 7.65 4.39 -22.94
C ASN A 194 8.90 5.08 -22.36
N GLN A 195 10.04 4.96 -23.05
CA GLN A 195 11.32 5.58 -22.64
C GLN A 195 11.29 7.12 -22.58
N HIS A 196 10.26 7.76 -23.12
CA HIS A 196 10.04 9.21 -23.08
C HIS A 196 8.97 9.61 -22.05
N ASN A 197 8.62 8.71 -21.14
CA ASN A 197 7.54 8.88 -20.14
C ASN A 197 6.16 9.14 -20.74
N ALA A 198 5.96 8.88 -22.04
CA ALA A 198 4.67 9.03 -22.69
C ALA A 198 3.80 7.79 -22.45
N THR A 199 2.54 8.01 -22.13
CA THR A 199 1.52 6.96 -22.00
C THR A 199 1.02 6.52 -23.39
N SER A 200 0.04 5.62 -23.44
CA SER A 200 -0.62 5.22 -24.69
C SER A 200 -1.53 6.32 -25.27
N LEU A 201 -1.87 7.35 -24.50
CA LEU A 201 -2.67 8.48 -24.93
C LEU A 201 -1.75 9.66 -25.31
N PRO A 202 -1.73 10.11 -26.57
CA PRO A 202 -0.88 11.23 -26.99
C PRO A 202 -1.10 12.49 -26.16
N GLY A 203 0.00 13.12 -25.74
CA GLY A 203 -0.03 14.32 -24.89
C GLY A 203 -0.24 14.04 -23.38
N VAL A 204 -0.32 12.77 -22.97
CA VAL A 204 -0.44 12.37 -21.57
C VAL A 204 0.83 11.64 -21.12
N PHE A 205 1.41 12.13 -19.99
CA PHE A 205 2.69 11.71 -19.42
C PHE A 205 2.57 11.31 -17.97
#